data_4577be4e203059e024a0b5dda7562ea0
#
_entry.id   4577be4e203059e024a0b5dda7562ea0
#
_cell.length_a   1.000
_cell.length_b   1.000
_cell.length_c   1.000
_cell.angle_alpha   90.00
_cell.angle_beta   90.00
_cell.angle_gamma   90.00
#
_symmetry.space_group_name_H-M   'P 1'
#
loop_
_entity.id
_entity.type
_entity.pdbx_description
1 polymer ?
#
loop_
_entity_poly.entity_id
_entity_poly.type
_entity_poly.pdbx_seq_one_letter_code
_entity_poly.pdbx_strand_id
1 'polypeptide(L)'
;ADRVMEQVLINKRSRETAEKARLNIKKKLTGNVDLANRVQKFVDCRSKDVSRREIYIVEGDSAGGSAKTARDRATQAILPLRGKILNVEKARLDKIYGNAEIKAMITAFGTGIHDDFDISKLRYHKIIIMTDADVDGAHISTLLLTFLYRFMPELIKQGYVYLAQPPLYKLEKNKKVWYAYSD
;
A
#
# COMPACT_ATOMS: atom_id res chain seq x y z
N ALA A 1 -15.48 -36.22 14.94
CA ALA A 1 -14.57 -36.51 13.81
C ALA A 1 -14.88 -35.62 12.60
N ASP A 2 -16.15 -35.48 12.19
CA ASP A 2 -16.53 -34.79 10.92
C ASP A 2 -16.17 -33.31 10.90
N ARG A 3 -16.43 -32.55 11.99
CA ARG A 3 -16.06 -31.13 12.09
C ARG A 3 -14.55 -30.88 11.96
N VAL A 4 -13.73 -31.77 12.49
CA VAL A 4 -12.27 -31.65 12.38
C VAL A 4 -11.82 -31.88 10.95
N MET A 5 -12.36 -32.92 10.29
CA MET A 5 -12.08 -33.21 8.89
C MET A 5 -12.53 -32.09 7.97
N GLU A 6 -13.71 -31.54 8.20
CA GLU A 6 -14.22 -30.39 7.45
C GLU A 6 -13.28 -29.16 7.60
N GLN A 7 -12.85 -28.86 8.82
CA GLN A 7 -11.92 -27.76 9.08
C GLN A 7 -10.54 -27.97 8.43
N VAL A 8 -10.04 -29.20 8.42
CA VAL A 8 -8.80 -29.56 7.75
C VAL A 8 -8.91 -29.35 6.24
N LEU A 9 -10.03 -29.76 5.63
CA LEU A 9 -10.29 -29.57 4.20
C LEU A 9 -10.41 -28.09 3.82
N ILE A 10 -11.09 -27.29 4.66
CA ILE A 10 -11.19 -25.83 4.47
C ILE A 10 -9.80 -25.19 4.52
N ASN A 11 -9.00 -25.58 5.52
CA ASN A 11 -7.63 -25.04 5.66
C ASN A 11 -6.73 -25.44 4.49
N LYS A 12 -6.82 -26.67 4.03
CA LYS A 12 -6.08 -27.16 2.85
C LYS A 12 -6.45 -26.34 1.60
N ARG A 13 -7.74 -26.22 1.31
CA ARG A 13 -8.22 -25.41 0.15
C ARG A 13 -7.79 -23.96 0.24
N SER A 14 -7.85 -23.36 1.44
CA SER A 14 -7.40 -21.97 1.66
C SER A 14 -5.91 -21.82 1.34
N ARG A 15 -5.05 -22.75 1.79
CA ARG A 15 -3.61 -22.73 1.51
C ARG A 15 -3.31 -22.91 0.01
N GLU A 16 -3.97 -23.85 -0.64
CA GLU A 16 -3.81 -24.07 -2.09
C GLU A 16 -4.24 -22.85 -2.91
N THR A 17 -5.34 -22.19 -2.52
CA THR A 17 -5.83 -20.96 -3.19
C THR A 17 -4.87 -19.79 -2.96
N ALA A 18 -4.36 -19.65 -1.73
CA ALA A 18 -3.37 -18.63 -1.41
C ALA A 18 -2.07 -18.82 -2.20
N GLU A 19 -1.59 -20.05 -2.32
CA GLU A 19 -0.37 -20.36 -3.09
C GLU A 19 -0.55 -20.07 -4.58
N LYS A 20 -1.68 -20.44 -5.18
CA LYS A 20 -1.99 -20.09 -6.57
C LYS A 20 -2.04 -18.57 -6.77
N ALA A 21 -2.66 -17.83 -5.85
CA ALA A 21 -2.71 -16.37 -5.90
C ALA A 21 -1.31 -15.75 -5.77
N ARG A 22 -0.48 -16.26 -4.87
CA ARG A 22 0.93 -15.86 -4.69
C ARG A 22 1.73 -16.06 -5.97
N LEU A 23 1.65 -17.26 -6.58
CA LEU A 23 2.34 -17.55 -7.83
C LEU A 23 1.91 -16.65 -8.98
N ASN A 24 0.61 -16.32 -9.06
CA ASN A 24 0.11 -15.39 -10.05
C ASN A 24 0.64 -13.96 -9.85
N ILE A 25 0.76 -13.50 -8.61
CA ILE A 25 1.37 -12.19 -8.29
C ILE A 25 2.84 -12.22 -8.69
N LYS A 26 3.59 -13.27 -8.32
CA LYS A 26 5.01 -13.42 -8.67
C LYS A 26 5.22 -13.38 -10.20
N LYS A 27 4.42 -14.11 -10.98
CA LYS A 27 4.48 -14.06 -12.44
C LYS A 27 4.22 -12.68 -13.01
N LYS A 28 3.29 -11.92 -12.41
CA LYS A 28 3.00 -10.54 -12.82
C LYS A 28 4.14 -9.58 -12.49
N LEU A 29 4.87 -9.78 -11.40
CA LEU A 29 6.01 -8.94 -11.03
C LEU A 29 7.22 -9.14 -11.95
N THR A 30 7.41 -10.35 -12.50
CA THR A 30 8.53 -10.67 -13.40
C THR A 30 8.29 -10.26 -14.86
N GLY A 31 7.06 -9.94 -15.24
CA GLY A 31 6.72 -9.54 -16.62
C GLY A 31 6.96 -8.04 -16.87
N ASN A 32 7.45 -7.72 -18.05
CA ASN A 32 7.78 -6.35 -18.51
C ASN A 32 6.52 -5.56 -18.97
N VAL A 33 5.42 -5.61 -18.24
CA VAL A 33 4.17 -4.91 -18.56
C VAL A 33 4.08 -3.61 -17.76
N ASP A 34 3.57 -2.58 -18.41
CA ASP A 34 3.37 -1.26 -17.82
C ASP A 34 2.58 -1.31 -16.50
N LEU A 35 3.16 -0.77 -15.46
CA LEU A 35 2.62 -0.78 -14.09
C LEU A 35 1.27 -0.06 -14.01
N ALA A 36 1.11 1.02 -14.77
CA ALA A 36 -0.12 1.80 -14.83
C ALA A 36 -1.32 0.98 -15.33
N ASN A 37 -1.09 -0.01 -16.20
CA ASN A 37 -2.12 -0.90 -16.70
C ASN A 37 -2.47 -2.04 -15.74
N ARG A 38 -1.62 -2.31 -14.74
CA ARG A 38 -1.81 -3.39 -13.77
C ARG A 38 -2.52 -2.97 -12.50
N VAL A 39 -2.35 -1.71 -12.11
CA VAL A 39 -2.90 -1.15 -10.88
C VAL A 39 -3.86 -0.03 -11.23
N GLN A 40 -5.15 -0.27 -11.00
CA GLN A 40 -6.19 0.69 -11.31
C GLN A 40 -5.95 2.01 -10.57
N LYS A 41 -6.03 3.14 -11.31
CA LYS A 41 -5.86 4.50 -10.81
C LYS A 41 -4.47 4.86 -10.26
N PHE A 42 -3.52 3.94 -10.31
CA PHE A 42 -2.13 4.24 -9.99
C PHE A 42 -1.51 5.18 -11.03
N VAL A 43 -0.72 6.14 -10.56
CA VAL A 43 0.06 7.04 -11.42
C VAL A 43 1.51 7.00 -10.99
N ASP A 44 2.38 6.50 -11.85
CA ASP A 44 3.82 6.42 -11.59
C ASP A 44 4.54 7.76 -11.82
N CYS A 45 5.76 7.87 -11.32
CA CYS A 45 6.68 8.97 -11.59
C CYS A 45 7.63 8.62 -12.74
N ARG A 46 8.29 9.66 -13.29
CA ARG A 46 9.14 9.53 -14.49
C ARG A 46 10.57 9.12 -14.20
N SER A 47 11.10 9.44 -13.01
CA SER A 47 12.48 9.14 -12.65
C SER A 47 12.76 7.65 -12.72
N LYS A 48 13.93 7.29 -13.25
CA LYS A 48 14.49 5.94 -13.22
C LYS A 48 15.36 5.71 -11.99
N ASP A 49 15.78 6.77 -11.33
CA ASP A 49 16.57 6.73 -10.10
C ASP A 49 15.66 6.43 -8.91
N VAL A 50 15.73 5.20 -8.44
CA VAL A 50 14.88 4.68 -7.33
C VAL A 50 15.12 5.45 -6.03
N SER A 51 16.33 5.96 -5.80
CA SER A 51 16.66 6.72 -4.59
C SER A 51 15.88 8.03 -4.46
N ARG A 52 15.43 8.58 -5.58
CA ARG A 52 14.64 9.81 -5.67
C ARG A 52 13.13 9.56 -5.76
N ARG A 53 12.71 8.31 -5.95
CA ARG A 53 11.30 7.97 -6.15
C ARG A 53 10.57 7.84 -4.84
N GLU A 54 9.40 8.45 -4.77
CA GLU A 54 8.48 8.42 -3.65
C GLU A 54 7.11 7.91 -4.11
N ILE A 55 6.47 7.07 -3.31
CA ILE A 55 5.08 6.66 -3.56
C ILE A 55 4.19 7.11 -2.39
N TYR A 56 3.14 7.83 -2.71
CA TYR A 56 2.12 8.28 -1.76
C TYR A 56 0.93 7.34 -1.82
N ILE A 57 0.64 6.69 -0.72
CA ILE A 57 -0.57 5.90 -0.51
C ILE A 57 -1.62 6.83 0.07
N VAL A 58 -2.68 7.09 -0.68
CA VAL A 58 -3.72 8.07 -0.30
C VAL A 58 -5.08 7.40 -0.16
N GLU A 59 -5.92 7.94 0.71
CA GLU A 59 -7.25 7.44 0.95
C GLU A 59 -8.25 7.94 -0.10
N GLY A 60 -8.78 7.00 -0.88
CA GLY A 60 -9.87 7.23 -1.81
C GLY A 60 -9.48 7.95 -3.10
N ASP A 61 -10.46 8.02 -3.99
CA ASP A 61 -10.28 8.57 -5.33
C ASP A 61 -10.19 10.10 -5.34
N SER A 62 -10.87 10.76 -4.41
CA SER A 62 -10.89 12.23 -4.32
C SER A 62 -9.51 12.76 -3.92
N ALA A 63 -8.95 12.27 -2.82
CA ALA A 63 -7.59 12.60 -2.40
C ALA A 63 -6.56 12.18 -3.45
N GLY A 64 -6.75 11.02 -4.09
CA GLY A 64 -5.94 10.58 -5.22
C GLY A 64 -5.95 11.54 -6.39
N GLY A 65 -7.09 12.13 -6.73
CA GLY A 65 -7.23 13.14 -7.78
C GLY A 65 -6.46 14.43 -7.46
N SER A 66 -6.64 14.95 -6.25
CA SER A 66 -5.93 16.15 -5.76
C SER A 66 -4.41 15.93 -5.72
N ALA A 67 -3.98 14.81 -5.15
CA ALA A 67 -2.56 14.44 -5.07
C ALA A 67 -1.92 14.29 -6.46
N LYS A 68 -2.62 13.68 -7.43
CA LYS A 68 -2.15 13.55 -8.82
C LYS A 68 -1.92 14.91 -9.49
N THR A 69 -2.74 15.90 -9.18
CA THR A 69 -2.62 17.24 -9.72
C THR A 69 -1.46 18.01 -9.08
N ALA A 70 -1.28 17.88 -7.76
CA ALA A 70 -0.32 18.64 -6.97
C ALA A 70 1.11 18.06 -6.98
N ARG A 71 1.28 16.76 -7.30
CA ARG A 71 2.56 16.04 -7.19
C ARG A 71 3.67 16.57 -8.10
N ASP A 72 4.90 16.36 -7.73
CA ASP A 72 6.02 16.37 -8.66
C ASP A 72 5.98 15.10 -9.53
N ARG A 73 5.70 15.28 -10.81
CA ARG A 73 5.61 14.16 -11.78
C ARG A 73 6.95 13.47 -12.02
N ALA A 74 8.06 14.11 -11.69
CA ALA A 74 9.38 13.52 -11.88
C ALA A 74 9.65 12.42 -10.85
N THR A 75 9.32 12.66 -9.58
CA THR A 75 9.75 11.81 -8.47
C THR A 75 8.61 11.19 -7.64
N GLN A 76 7.40 11.73 -7.75
CA GLN A 76 6.28 11.31 -6.91
C GLN A 76 5.22 10.50 -7.65
N ALA A 77 4.98 9.27 -7.18
CA ALA A 77 3.91 8.39 -7.62
C ALA A 77 2.73 8.44 -6.64
N ILE A 78 1.51 8.21 -7.13
CA ILE A 78 0.29 8.21 -6.31
C ILE A 78 -0.43 6.87 -6.46
N LEU A 79 -0.70 6.23 -5.33
CA LEU A 79 -1.50 5.01 -5.22
C LEU A 79 -2.74 5.28 -4.37
N PRO A 80 -3.90 5.55 -4.97
CA PRO A 80 -5.15 5.67 -4.23
C PRO A 80 -5.62 4.29 -3.78
N LEU A 81 -5.98 4.15 -2.51
CA LEU A 81 -6.64 2.96 -1.96
C LEU A 81 -8.13 3.23 -1.77
N ARG A 82 -8.97 2.26 -2.09
CA ARG A 82 -10.41 2.37 -1.95
C ARG A 82 -10.86 1.81 -0.59
N GLY A 83 -11.23 2.70 0.31
CA GLY A 83 -11.74 2.34 1.62
C GLY A 83 -10.69 1.67 2.52
N LYS A 84 -11.19 1.02 3.58
CA LYS A 84 -10.33 0.33 4.53
C LYS A 84 -9.79 -0.96 3.94
N ILE A 85 -8.49 -1.14 4.00
CA ILE A 85 -7.87 -2.40 3.60
C ILE A 85 -8.25 -3.52 4.57
N LEU A 86 -8.09 -4.75 4.09
CA LEU A 86 -8.33 -5.94 4.89
C LEU A 86 -7.40 -5.99 6.12
N ASN A 87 -7.96 -6.30 7.30
CA ASN A 87 -7.15 -6.57 8.48
C ASN A 87 -6.46 -7.93 8.33
N VAL A 88 -5.16 -7.91 8.05
CA VAL A 88 -4.36 -9.11 7.78
C VAL A 88 -4.13 -9.99 9.02
N GLU A 89 -4.31 -9.46 10.24
CA GLU A 89 -4.23 -10.24 11.48
C GLU A 89 -5.41 -11.19 11.64
N LYS A 90 -6.58 -10.80 11.14
CA LYS A 90 -7.84 -11.56 11.28
C LYS A 90 -8.21 -12.33 10.02
N ALA A 91 -7.62 -12.01 8.89
CA ALA A 91 -7.99 -12.57 7.61
C ALA A 91 -7.20 -13.84 7.26
N ARG A 92 -7.86 -14.75 6.55
CA ARG A 92 -7.21 -15.94 5.99
C ARG A 92 -6.32 -15.53 4.80
N LEU A 93 -5.26 -16.29 4.56
CA LEU A 93 -4.28 -16.02 3.50
C LEU A 93 -4.89 -15.92 2.10
N ASP A 94 -5.89 -16.72 1.78
CA ASP A 94 -6.60 -16.65 0.49
C ASP A 94 -7.32 -15.32 0.29
N LYS A 95 -7.90 -14.76 1.36
CA LYS A 95 -8.53 -13.43 1.36
C LYS A 95 -7.50 -12.31 1.22
N ILE A 96 -6.38 -12.44 1.92
CA ILE A 96 -5.28 -11.47 1.85
C ILE A 96 -4.74 -11.39 0.42
N TYR A 97 -4.35 -12.51 -0.17
CA TYR A 97 -3.85 -12.54 -1.55
C TYR A 97 -4.92 -12.28 -2.62
N GLY A 98 -6.20 -12.43 -2.27
CA GLY A 98 -7.34 -12.08 -3.12
C GLY A 98 -7.69 -10.60 -3.11
N ASN A 99 -7.29 -9.85 -2.08
CA ASN A 99 -7.65 -8.45 -1.89
C ASN A 99 -7.02 -7.54 -2.95
N ALA A 100 -7.81 -6.69 -3.57
CA ALA A 100 -7.36 -5.84 -4.67
C ALA A 100 -6.35 -4.78 -4.22
N GLU A 101 -6.56 -4.16 -3.07
CA GLU A 101 -5.70 -3.10 -2.53
C GLU A 101 -4.34 -3.67 -2.10
N ILE A 102 -4.32 -4.84 -1.48
CA ILE A 102 -3.09 -5.55 -1.13
C ILE A 102 -2.31 -5.92 -2.39
N LYS A 103 -2.98 -6.47 -3.41
CA LYS A 103 -2.34 -6.77 -4.71
C LYS A 103 -1.79 -5.52 -5.39
N ALA A 104 -2.49 -4.40 -5.31
CA ALA A 104 -2.03 -3.13 -5.85
C ALA A 104 -0.74 -2.66 -5.19
N MET A 105 -0.65 -2.72 -3.86
CA MET A 105 0.56 -2.38 -3.11
C MET A 105 1.74 -3.30 -3.45
N ILE A 106 1.54 -4.62 -3.44
CA ILE A 106 2.58 -5.59 -3.78
C ILE A 106 3.13 -5.32 -5.18
N THR A 107 2.24 -5.08 -6.13
CA THR A 107 2.61 -4.79 -7.52
C THR A 107 3.35 -3.46 -7.65
N ALA A 108 2.89 -2.41 -6.97
CA ALA A 108 3.51 -1.09 -7.01
C ALA A 108 4.91 -1.09 -6.41
N PHE A 109 5.10 -1.72 -5.25
CA PHE A 109 6.41 -1.77 -4.59
C PHE A 109 7.43 -2.65 -5.32
N GLY A 110 6.99 -3.75 -5.92
CA GLY A 110 7.82 -4.64 -6.73
C GLY A 110 8.69 -5.63 -5.97
N THR A 111 8.70 -5.58 -4.64
CA THR A 111 9.58 -6.42 -3.79
C THR A 111 9.12 -7.87 -3.62
N GLY A 112 7.83 -8.17 -3.91
CA GLY A 112 7.22 -9.41 -3.43
C GLY A 112 6.90 -9.35 -1.94
N ILE A 113 6.51 -10.48 -1.36
CA ILE A 113 6.14 -10.62 0.05
C ILE A 113 6.62 -11.94 0.63
N HIS A 114 6.76 -12.04 1.95
CA HIS A 114 7.23 -13.23 2.66
C HIS A 114 8.54 -13.77 2.06
N ASP A 115 8.58 -15.07 1.73
CA ASP A 115 9.77 -15.75 1.19
C ASP A 115 10.20 -15.24 -0.19
N ASP A 116 9.30 -14.57 -0.94
CA ASP A 116 9.59 -13.94 -2.23
C ASP A 116 10.08 -12.50 -2.09
N PHE A 117 10.17 -11.96 -0.86
CA PHE A 117 10.57 -10.59 -0.62
C PHE A 117 12.03 -10.36 -0.99
N ASP A 118 12.25 -9.37 -1.84
CA ASP A 118 13.58 -8.94 -2.27
C ASP A 118 13.65 -7.40 -2.28
N ILE A 119 14.35 -6.86 -1.29
CA ILE A 119 14.48 -5.41 -1.10
C ILE A 119 15.18 -4.73 -2.28
N SER A 120 16.05 -5.44 -3.00
CA SER A 120 16.77 -4.90 -4.16
C SER A 120 15.84 -4.53 -5.31
N LYS A 121 14.62 -5.08 -5.33
CA LYS A 121 13.58 -4.82 -6.33
C LYS A 121 12.63 -3.70 -5.93
N LEU A 122 12.83 -3.07 -4.79
CA LEU A 122 12.02 -1.94 -4.34
C LEU A 122 12.08 -0.80 -5.36
N ARG A 123 10.91 -0.31 -5.76
CA ARG A 123 10.79 0.73 -6.80
C ARG A 123 10.78 2.16 -6.26
N TYR A 124 10.61 2.32 -4.95
CA TYR A 124 10.50 3.63 -4.28
C TYR A 124 11.25 3.59 -2.96
N HIS A 125 12.19 4.51 -2.76
CA HIS A 125 12.91 4.62 -1.49
C HIS A 125 12.13 5.38 -0.41
N LYS A 126 10.95 5.92 -0.75
CA LYS A 126 10.00 6.43 0.25
C LYS A 126 8.60 5.94 -0.06
N ILE A 127 8.01 5.25 0.91
CA ILE A 127 6.61 4.81 0.90
C ILE A 127 5.91 5.68 1.96
N ILE A 128 5.09 6.61 1.51
CA ILE A 128 4.48 7.62 2.36
C ILE A 128 2.99 7.31 2.49
N ILE A 129 2.56 6.97 3.69
CA ILE A 129 1.15 6.78 4.02
C ILE A 129 0.57 8.17 4.35
N MET A 130 -0.38 8.62 3.55
CA MET A 130 -1.02 9.92 3.67
C MET A 130 -2.54 9.72 3.73
N THR A 131 -3.05 9.64 4.94
CA THR A 131 -4.48 9.52 5.26
C THR A 131 -4.99 10.80 5.91
N ASP A 132 -6.30 10.96 6.00
CA ASP A 132 -6.91 12.11 6.66
C ASP A 132 -6.56 12.16 8.16
N ALA A 133 -6.56 13.37 8.73
CA ALA A 133 -6.26 13.60 10.15
C ALA A 133 -7.49 13.32 11.03
N ASP A 134 -8.12 12.18 10.86
CA ASP A 134 -9.29 11.75 11.62
C ASP A 134 -9.16 10.30 12.12
N VAL A 135 -10.16 9.81 12.82
CA VAL A 135 -10.18 8.45 13.39
C VAL A 135 -10.12 7.38 12.31
N ASP A 136 -10.80 7.59 11.19
CA ASP A 136 -10.80 6.63 10.07
C ASP A 136 -9.44 6.59 9.39
N GLY A 137 -8.81 7.73 9.15
CA GLY A 137 -7.46 7.81 8.61
C GLY A 137 -6.42 7.16 9.52
N ALA A 138 -6.51 7.36 10.84
CA ALA A 138 -5.65 6.68 11.82
C ALA A 138 -5.85 5.15 11.77
N HIS A 139 -7.08 4.68 11.62
CA HIS A 139 -7.37 3.25 11.47
C HIS A 139 -6.80 2.68 10.16
N ILE A 140 -6.94 3.38 9.05
CA ILE A 140 -6.37 2.97 7.75
C ILE A 140 -4.85 2.89 7.83
N SER A 141 -4.20 3.90 8.41
CA SER A 141 -2.74 3.90 8.62
C SER A 141 -2.28 2.71 9.46
N THR A 142 -3.03 2.37 10.52
CA THR A 142 -2.75 1.20 11.35
C THR A 142 -2.86 -0.10 10.55
N LEU A 143 -3.89 -0.26 9.74
CA LEU A 143 -4.06 -1.46 8.90
C LEU A 143 -2.94 -1.58 7.85
N LEU A 144 -2.52 -0.47 7.25
CA LEU A 144 -1.39 -0.42 6.30
C LEU A 144 -0.07 -0.80 6.97
N LEU A 145 0.23 -0.21 8.12
CA LEU A 145 1.43 -0.54 8.90
C LEU A 145 1.44 -2.01 9.34
N THR A 146 0.29 -2.54 9.77
CA THR A 146 0.14 -3.96 10.12
C THR A 146 0.46 -4.86 8.92
N PHE A 147 -0.06 -4.52 7.73
CA PHE A 147 0.26 -5.24 6.50
C PHE A 147 1.76 -5.19 6.19
N LEU A 148 2.37 -4.02 6.20
CA LEU A 148 3.80 -3.84 5.92
C LEU A 148 4.67 -4.60 6.94
N TYR A 149 4.34 -4.49 8.23
CA TYR A 149 5.07 -5.17 9.29
C TYR A 149 5.04 -6.71 9.15
N ARG A 150 3.89 -7.26 8.80
CA ARG A 150 3.69 -8.72 8.69
C ARG A 150 4.26 -9.32 7.40
N PHE A 151 4.19 -8.60 6.32
CA PHE A 151 4.51 -9.13 4.98
C PHE A 151 5.77 -8.55 4.35
N MET A 152 6.22 -7.37 4.80
CA MET A 152 7.37 -6.64 4.26
C MET A 152 8.15 -5.93 5.39
N PRO A 153 8.53 -6.62 6.49
CA PRO A 153 9.11 -5.97 7.67
C PRO A 153 10.41 -5.21 7.37
N GLU A 154 11.19 -5.63 6.38
CA GLU A 154 12.44 -4.96 6.01
C GLU A 154 12.22 -3.55 5.49
N LEU A 155 11.06 -3.23 4.89
CA LEU A 155 10.73 -1.85 4.49
C LEU A 155 10.67 -0.90 5.67
N ILE A 156 10.13 -1.37 6.80
CA ILE A 156 10.05 -0.60 8.05
C ILE A 156 11.42 -0.52 8.72
N LYS A 157 12.11 -1.65 8.88
CA LYS A 157 13.42 -1.73 9.54
C LYS A 157 14.48 -0.87 8.86
N GLN A 158 14.45 -0.79 7.54
CA GLN A 158 15.42 0.00 6.77
C GLN A 158 14.98 1.46 6.55
N GLY A 159 13.84 1.88 7.13
CA GLY A 159 13.41 3.28 7.14
C GLY A 159 12.80 3.78 5.82
N TYR A 160 12.23 2.92 5.01
CA TYR A 160 11.57 3.31 3.75
C TYR A 160 10.11 3.75 3.94
N VAL A 161 9.51 3.52 5.12
CA VAL A 161 8.10 3.82 5.40
C VAL A 161 7.96 5.09 6.23
N TYR A 162 7.09 5.98 5.77
CA TYR A 162 6.82 7.28 6.36
C TYR A 162 5.32 7.45 6.59
N LEU A 163 4.97 8.14 7.66
CA LEU A 163 3.61 8.63 7.90
C LEU A 163 3.58 10.14 7.64
N ALA A 164 2.74 10.59 6.72
CA ALA A 164 2.48 12.00 6.55
C ALA A 164 1.68 12.52 7.75
N GLN A 165 2.06 13.67 8.26
CA GLN A 165 1.32 14.39 9.29
C GLN A 165 0.66 15.61 8.66
N PRO A 166 -0.63 15.51 8.27
CA PRO A 166 -1.35 16.68 7.77
C PRO A 166 -1.57 17.68 8.90
N PRO A 167 -1.65 18.99 8.57
CA PRO A 167 -2.01 19.99 9.57
C PRO A 167 -3.44 19.74 10.07
N LEU A 168 -3.66 19.92 11.38
CA LEU A 168 -4.97 19.82 11.99
C LEU A 168 -5.83 21.06 11.70
N TYR A 169 -5.19 22.23 11.64
CA TYR A 169 -5.90 23.52 11.47
C TYR A 169 -5.29 24.34 10.34
N LYS A 170 -6.15 24.95 9.56
CA LYS A 170 -5.83 26.06 8.64
C LYS A 170 -6.37 27.34 9.22
N LEU A 171 -5.52 28.30 9.51
CA LEU A 171 -5.87 29.64 9.95
C LEU A 171 -5.69 30.60 8.77
N GLU A 172 -6.70 31.42 8.48
CA GLU A 172 -6.64 32.38 7.40
C GLU A 172 -7.08 33.77 7.89
N LYS A 173 -6.22 34.78 7.69
CA LYS A 173 -6.53 36.19 7.99
C LYS A 173 -5.83 37.10 6.96
N ASN A 174 -6.60 38.02 6.34
CA ASN A 174 -6.08 38.97 5.38
C ASN A 174 -5.25 38.33 4.25
N LYS A 175 -5.74 37.24 3.67
CA LYS A 175 -5.06 36.42 2.62
C LYS A 175 -3.74 35.76 3.07
N LYS A 176 -3.41 35.84 4.35
CA LYS A 176 -2.29 35.05 4.93
C LYS A 176 -2.84 33.77 5.51
N VAL A 177 -2.15 32.67 5.24
CA VAL A 177 -2.52 31.31 5.67
C VAL A 177 -1.43 30.77 6.57
N TRP A 178 -1.85 30.19 7.68
CA TRP A 178 -0.99 29.42 8.61
C TRP A 178 -1.59 28.03 8.80
N TYR A 179 -0.72 27.08 9.10
CA TYR A 179 -1.11 25.72 9.44
C TYR A 179 -0.61 25.36 10.83
N ALA A 180 -1.47 24.74 11.64
CA ALA A 180 -1.11 24.21 12.95
C ALA A 180 -1.25 22.69 12.97
N TYR A 181 -0.33 22.01 13.65
CA TYR A 181 -0.22 20.56 13.72
C TYR A 181 -0.58 20.01 15.11
N SER A 182 -0.82 20.88 16.08
CA SER A 182 -1.30 20.57 17.43
C SER A 182 -2.14 21.73 17.95
N ASP A 183 -2.85 21.49 19.05
CA ASP A 183 -3.53 22.51 19.86
C ASP A 183 -2.55 23.45 20.52
#